data_7b334f9096dd5192aef893fc2e21a19d
#
_entry.id   7b334f9096dd5192aef893fc2e21a19d
#
_cell.length_a   1.000
_cell.length_b   1.000
_cell.length_c   1.000
_cell.angle_alpha   90.00
_cell.angle_beta   90.00
_cell.angle_gamma   90.00
#
_symmetry.space_group_name_H-M   'P 1'
#
loop_
_entity.id
_entity.type
_entity.pdbx_description
1 polymer ?
#
loop_
_entity_poly.entity_id
_entity_poly.type
_entity_poly.pdbx_seq_one_letter_code
_entity_poly.pdbx_strand_id
1 'polypeptide(L)'
;GPNSNLENKMNHPVVHISWEDAAEYAKWSGKRLPTEAEWEWAARGGKENTIYPWGNENVNEGKPKANFWQGAFPFKNIMSDGYSTTAPVKSFEANEYGLFDMSGNVWEWCSDWLDVEFYKKPNAEKINTQGPDVGFNPYNPYQQEKIIRGGSFLCNDGYCSGYRNARRMGSSPDTGLNHTGFRCVKNIE
;
A
#
# COMPACT_ATOMS: atom_id res chain seq x y z
N GLY A 1 4.93 -5.87 -17.28
CA GLY A 1 5.30 -7.19 -17.78
C GLY A 1 5.26 -7.28 -19.32
N PRO A 2 5.72 -8.36 -19.94
CA PRO A 2 5.87 -8.44 -21.40
C PRO A 2 4.57 -8.28 -22.19
N ASN A 3 3.43 -8.52 -21.57
CA ASN A 3 2.11 -8.39 -22.19
C ASN A 3 1.33 -7.16 -21.67
N SER A 4 1.99 -6.24 -20.99
CA SER A 4 1.37 -4.99 -20.51
C SER A 4 1.70 -3.83 -21.44
N ASN A 5 0.80 -2.84 -21.49
CA ASN A 5 1.01 -1.58 -22.21
C ASN A 5 0.42 -0.42 -21.40
N LEU A 6 0.72 0.80 -21.83
CA LEU A 6 0.25 2.04 -21.20
C LEU A 6 -0.98 2.64 -21.88
N GLU A 7 -1.54 1.95 -22.87
CA GLU A 7 -2.72 2.42 -23.57
C GLU A 7 -3.90 2.58 -22.60
N ASN A 8 -4.49 3.77 -22.59
CA ASN A 8 -5.57 4.15 -21.66
C ASN A 8 -5.23 4.02 -20.16
N LYS A 9 -3.93 3.97 -19.79
CA LYS A 9 -3.45 3.80 -18.42
C LYS A 9 -2.77 5.04 -17.82
N MET A 10 -2.80 6.18 -18.50
CA MET A 10 -2.09 7.39 -18.04
C MET A 10 -2.60 7.94 -16.69
N ASN A 11 -3.83 7.60 -16.29
CA ASN A 11 -4.41 7.96 -15.00
C ASN A 11 -4.43 6.78 -14.00
N HIS A 12 -3.77 5.68 -14.30
CA HIS A 12 -3.65 4.55 -13.38
C HIS A 12 -2.36 4.67 -12.55
N PRO A 13 -2.29 3.99 -11.39
CA PRO A 13 -1.04 3.91 -10.65
C PRO A 13 0.02 3.20 -11.49
N VAL A 14 1.27 3.64 -11.35
CA VAL A 14 2.41 2.91 -11.91
C VAL A 14 2.55 1.57 -11.21
N VAL A 15 2.85 0.53 -11.98
CA VAL A 15 3.07 -0.83 -11.49
C VAL A 15 4.24 -1.48 -12.22
N HIS A 16 4.60 -2.70 -11.86
CA HIS A 16 5.77 -3.41 -12.41
C HIS A 16 7.10 -2.69 -12.13
N ILE A 17 7.19 -1.99 -11.02
CA ILE A 17 8.40 -1.29 -10.56
C ILE A 17 8.94 -1.91 -9.30
N SER A 18 10.26 -1.97 -9.19
CA SER A 18 10.97 -2.38 -7.99
C SER A 18 10.94 -1.28 -6.92
N TRP A 19 11.39 -1.60 -5.71
CA TRP A 19 11.58 -0.59 -4.67
C TRP A 19 12.66 0.42 -5.07
N GLU A 20 13.74 -0.05 -5.71
CA GLU A 20 14.83 0.78 -6.22
C GLU A 20 14.31 1.77 -7.26
N ASP A 21 13.50 1.32 -8.23
CA ASP A 21 12.89 2.21 -9.23
C ASP A 21 12.06 3.30 -8.58
N ALA A 22 11.24 2.93 -7.59
CA ALA A 22 10.40 3.85 -6.85
C ALA A 22 11.22 4.88 -6.04
N ALA A 23 12.30 4.43 -5.38
CA ALA A 23 13.18 5.27 -4.58
C ALA A 23 13.97 6.26 -5.46
N GLU A 24 14.51 5.80 -6.59
CA GLU A 24 15.24 6.65 -7.52
C GLU A 24 14.32 7.67 -8.20
N TYR A 25 13.10 7.28 -8.59
CA TYR A 25 12.11 8.24 -9.09
C TYR A 25 11.78 9.31 -8.04
N ALA A 26 11.53 8.90 -6.79
CA ALA A 26 11.22 9.82 -5.71
C ALA A 26 12.35 10.84 -5.51
N LYS A 27 13.59 10.38 -5.46
CA LYS A 27 14.79 11.21 -5.36
C LYS A 27 14.94 12.17 -6.54
N TRP A 28 14.78 11.67 -7.78
CA TRP A 28 14.83 12.49 -8.99
C TRP A 28 13.80 13.62 -8.96
N SER A 29 12.60 13.34 -8.42
CA SER A 29 11.53 14.35 -8.29
C SER A 29 11.69 15.30 -7.09
N GLY A 30 12.82 15.25 -6.36
CA GLY A 30 13.06 16.05 -5.15
C GLY A 30 12.20 15.62 -3.96
N LYS A 31 11.84 14.35 -3.90
CA LYS A 31 10.98 13.73 -2.89
C LYS A 31 11.65 12.46 -2.34
N ARG A 32 10.93 11.74 -1.52
CA ARG A 32 11.30 10.41 -1.02
C ARG A 32 10.09 9.49 -0.89
N LEU A 33 10.31 8.21 -0.70
CA LEU A 33 9.26 7.30 -0.23
C LEU A 33 8.85 7.66 1.21
N PRO A 34 7.59 7.45 1.59
CA PRO A 34 7.17 7.59 2.98
C PRO A 34 7.81 6.50 3.84
N THR A 35 8.04 6.79 5.12
CA THR A 35 8.21 5.72 6.09
C THR A 35 6.88 5.01 6.29
N GLU A 36 6.92 3.79 6.82
CA GLU A 36 5.71 3.05 7.15
C GLU A 36 4.81 3.83 8.11
N ALA A 37 5.39 4.47 9.13
CA ALA A 37 4.67 5.27 10.10
C ALA A 37 3.99 6.50 9.46
N GLU A 38 4.68 7.19 8.56
CA GLU A 38 4.10 8.31 7.79
C GLU A 38 2.96 7.85 6.90
N TRP A 39 3.15 6.71 6.23
CA TRP A 39 2.12 6.14 5.36
C TRP A 39 0.85 5.81 6.16
N GLU A 40 0.99 5.12 7.30
CA GLU A 40 -0.16 4.76 8.15
C GLU A 40 -0.85 5.98 8.74
N TRP A 41 -0.08 6.96 9.23
CA TRP A 41 -0.63 8.23 9.70
C TRP A 41 -1.45 8.93 8.62
N ALA A 42 -0.91 9.00 7.41
CA ALA A 42 -1.58 9.57 6.24
C ALA A 42 -2.86 8.80 5.89
N ALA A 43 -2.82 7.46 5.92
CA ALA A 43 -3.99 6.61 5.64
C ALA A 43 -5.12 6.80 6.64
N ARG A 44 -4.80 6.96 7.93
CA ARG A 44 -5.79 7.20 8.99
C ARG A 44 -6.53 8.54 8.85
N GLY A 45 -5.95 9.52 8.16
CA GLY A 45 -6.59 10.81 7.92
C GLY A 45 -6.99 11.55 9.21
N GLY A 46 -6.20 11.40 10.30
CA GLY A 46 -6.51 11.99 11.61
C GLY A 46 -7.51 11.21 12.47
N LYS A 47 -8.01 10.08 12.00
CA LYS A 47 -8.92 9.21 12.77
C LYS A 47 -8.14 8.23 13.64
N GLU A 48 -8.50 8.13 14.90
CA GLU A 48 -7.97 7.14 15.83
C GLU A 48 -8.81 5.87 15.81
N ASN A 49 -8.18 4.73 16.08
CA ASN A 49 -8.83 3.43 16.28
C ASN A 49 -9.73 2.98 15.11
N THR A 50 -9.39 3.39 13.87
CA THR A 50 -10.11 2.96 12.67
C THR A 50 -9.44 1.78 11.98
N ILE A 51 -10.27 0.87 11.47
CA ILE A 51 -9.81 -0.29 10.69
C ILE A 51 -9.39 0.15 9.29
N TYR A 52 -10.14 1.07 8.68
CA TYR A 52 -9.94 1.56 7.32
C TYR A 52 -9.79 3.09 7.28
N PRO A 53 -9.32 3.69 6.18
CA PRO A 53 -9.26 5.14 6.02
C PRO A 53 -10.62 5.85 6.16
N TRP A 54 -11.72 5.19 5.78
CA TRP A 54 -13.09 5.73 5.92
C TRP A 54 -13.69 5.52 7.32
N GLY A 55 -13.14 4.63 8.14
CA GLY A 55 -13.66 4.32 9.48
C GLY A 55 -13.74 2.82 9.73
N ASN A 56 -14.82 2.37 10.39
CA ASN A 56 -14.99 0.97 10.81
C ASN A 56 -16.10 0.23 10.05
N GLU A 57 -16.80 0.89 9.13
CA GLU A 57 -17.78 0.24 8.25
C GLU A 57 -17.09 -0.81 7.39
N ASN A 58 -17.66 -2.03 7.35
CA ASN A 58 -17.07 -3.14 6.65
C ASN A 58 -16.88 -2.83 5.16
N VAL A 59 -15.76 -3.27 4.60
CA VAL A 59 -15.40 -3.03 3.20
C VAL A 59 -16.41 -3.58 2.20
N ASN A 60 -17.16 -4.63 2.59
CA ASN A 60 -18.18 -5.28 1.76
C ASN A 60 -19.59 -4.66 1.94
N GLU A 61 -19.73 -3.64 2.80
CA GLU A 61 -21.01 -3.00 3.08
C GLU A 61 -21.19 -1.71 2.28
N GLY A 62 -22.39 -1.52 1.77
CA GLY A 62 -22.77 -0.29 1.07
C GLY A 62 -22.10 -0.11 -0.29
N LYS A 63 -21.80 1.15 -0.64
CA LYS A 63 -21.10 1.51 -1.87
C LYS A 63 -19.60 1.15 -1.73
N PRO A 64 -18.98 0.58 -2.76
CA PRO A 64 -17.54 0.32 -2.75
C PRO A 64 -16.72 1.57 -2.41
N LYS A 65 -15.78 1.44 -1.47
CA LYS A 65 -14.94 2.54 -0.96
C LYS A 65 -13.50 2.46 -1.44
N ALA A 66 -13.13 1.34 -2.07
CA ALA A 66 -11.80 1.08 -2.60
C ALA A 66 -11.87 0.02 -3.70
N ASN A 67 -10.81 -0.07 -4.50
CA ASN A 67 -10.64 -1.15 -5.49
C ASN A 67 -9.98 -2.36 -4.83
N PHE A 68 -10.73 -3.44 -4.67
CA PHE A 68 -10.27 -4.71 -4.09
C PHE A 68 -11.05 -5.88 -4.69
N TRP A 69 -10.62 -7.11 -4.40
CA TRP A 69 -11.28 -8.31 -4.93
C TRP A 69 -12.59 -8.59 -4.21
N GLN A 70 -13.70 -8.64 -4.96
CA GLN A 70 -15.02 -9.01 -4.45
C GLN A 70 -15.43 -10.39 -4.94
N GLY A 71 -15.69 -11.29 -4.00
CA GLY A 71 -16.12 -12.67 -4.29
C GLY A 71 -15.05 -13.72 -3.97
N ALA A 72 -15.18 -14.89 -4.57
CA ALA A 72 -14.34 -16.04 -4.26
C ALA A 72 -12.93 -15.92 -4.88
N PHE A 73 -11.95 -15.50 -4.10
CA PHE A 73 -10.56 -15.43 -4.55
C PHE A 73 -9.93 -16.82 -4.67
N PRO A 74 -9.13 -17.11 -5.72
CA PRO A 74 -8.85 -16.30 -6.91
C PRO A 74 -9.77 -16.61 -8.11
N PHE A 75 -10.90 -17.29 -7.89
CA PHE A 75 -11.70 -17.93 -8.94
C PHE A 75 -12.71 -17.00 -9.60
N LYS A 76 -13.31 -16.08 -8.83
CA LYS A 76 -14.37 -15.21 -9.33
C LYS A 76 -14.32 -13.85 -8.66
N ASN A 77 -13.96 -12.81 -9.43
CA ASN A 77 -14.17 -11.42 -9.04
C ASN A 77 -15.53 -10.95 -9.60
N ILE A 78 -16.43 -10.48 -8.71
CA ILE A 78 -17.74 -9.93 -9.11
C ILE A 78 -17.64 -8.46 -9.56
N MET A 79 -16.51 -7.80 -9.31
CA MET A 79 -16.22 -6.44 -9.77
C MET A 79 -17.33 -5.43 -9.39
N SER A 80 -17.87 -5.51 -8.18
CA SER A 80 -18.89 -4.56 -7.73
C SER A 80 -18.36 -3.15 -7.56
N ASP A 81 -17.04 -2.99 -7.48
CA ASP A 81 -16.33 -1.71 -7.52
C ASP A 81 -16.13 -1.16 -8.94
N GLY A 82 -16.42 -1.96 -9.98
CA GLY A 82 -16.30 -1.60 -11.40
C GLY A 82 -14.97 -1.98 -12.04
N TYR A 83 -14.03 -2.60 -11.32
CA TYR A 83 -12.68 -2.85 -11.82
C TYR A 83 -12.23 -4.30 -11.64
N SER A 84 -11.57 -4.85 -12.66
CA SER A 84 -10.96 -6.19 -12.60
C SER A 84 -9.47 -6.15 -12.25
N THR A 85 -8.82 -5.03 -12.46
CA THR A 85 -7.40 -4.75 -12.18
C THR A 85 -7.29 -3.36 -11.57
N THR A 86 -6.22 -2.61 -11.83
CA THR A 86 -6.09 -1.25 -11.32
C THR A 86 -7.23 -0.34 -11.79
N ALA A 87 -7.70 0.53 -10.92
CA ALA A 87 -8.60 1.64 -11.22
C ALA A 87 -7.80 2.90 -11.57
N PRO A 88 -8.36 3.85 -12.34
CA PRO A 88 -7.80 5.20 -12.41
C PRO A 88 -7.68 5.79 -11.00
N VAL A 89 -6.59 6.52 -10.74
CA VAL A 89 -6.42 7.18 -9.43
C VAL A 89 -7.57 8.13 -9.14
N LYS A 90 -7.95 8.23 -7.86
CA LYS A 90 -9.09 9.05 -7.40
C LYS A 90 -10.47 8.55 -7.84
N SER A 91 -10.60 7.27 -8.17
CA SER A 91 -11.92 6.68 -8.47
C SER A 91 -12.82 6.52 -7.25
N PHE A 92 -12.27 6.61 -6.04
CA PHE A 92 -12.99 6.50 -4.77
C PHE A 92 -12.81 7.76 -3.92
N GLU A 93 -13.55 7.87 -2.83
CA GLU A 93 -13.52 9.05 -1.97
C GLU A 93 -12.18 9.20 -1.25
N ALA A 94 -11.74 10.45 -1.06
CA ALA A 94 -10.56 10.77 -0.28
C ALA A 94 -10.82 10.58 1.22
N ASN A 95 -9.75 10.32 1.98
CA ASN A 95 -9.81 10.41 3.43
C ASN A 95 -9.86 11.89 3.90
N GLU A 96 -9.95 12.12 5.21
CA GLU A 96 -10.07 13.47 5.79
C GLU A 96 -8.84 14.38 5.54
N TYR A 97 -7.70 13.81 5.15
CA TYR A 97 -6.53 14.58 4.70
C TYR A 97 -6.52 14.85 3.19
N GLY A 98 -7.60 14.51 2.48
CA GLY A 98 -7.71 14.68 1.03
C GLY A 98 -6.86 13.68 0.23
N LEU A 99 -6.44 12.57 0.85
CA LEU A 99 -5.64 11.54 0.20
C LEU A 99 -6.53 10.44 -0.36
N PHE A 100 -6.29 10.10 -1.62
CA PHE A 100 -7.01 9.08 -2.35
C PHE A 100 -6.24 7.75 -2.35
N ASP A 101 -6.98 6.66 -2.55
CA ASP A 101 -6.44 5.32 -2.80
C ASP A 101 -5.49 4.82 -1.69
N MET A 102 -5.72 5.26 -0.43
CA MET A 102 -4.98 4.77 0.74
C MET A 102 -5.37 3.34 1.13
N SER A 103 -6.34 2.75 0.44
CA SER A 103 -6.76 1.36 0.57
C SER A 103 -7.12 0.81 -0.79
N GLY A 104 -6.66 -0.40 -1.10
CA GLY A 104 -6.90 -1.04 -2.39
C GLY A 104 -6.11 -0.45 -3.54
N ASN A 105 -6.52 -0.73 -4.75
CA ASN A 105 -5.88 -0.39 -6.00
C ASN A 105 -4.51 -1.08 -6.17
N VAL A 106 -3.44 -0.54 -5.59
CA VAL A 106 -2.13 -1.18 -5.58
C VAL A 106 -1.48 -1.08 -4.21
N TRP A 107 -0.69 -2.08 -3.83
CA TRP A 107 0.25 -1.97 -2.73
C TRP A 107 1.22 -0.82 -2.98
N GLU A 108 1.66 -0.16 -1.93
CA GLU A 108 2.57 0.99 -2.03
C GLU A 108 3.84 0.76 -1.24
N TRP A 109 4.98 0.93 -1.90
CA TRP A 109 6.30 0.85 -1.31
C TRP A 109 6.53 1.91 -0.24
N CYS A 110 7.03 1.49 0.92
CA CYS A 110 7.58 2.36 1.96
C CYS A 110 9.11 2.26 2.01
N SER A 111 9.76 3.21 2.67
CA SER A 111 11.23 3.23 2.82
C SER A 111 11.76 2.13 3.72
N ASP A 112 10.97 1.68 4.68
CA ASP A 112 11.37 0.81 5.77
C ASP A 112 11.64 -0.63 5.33
N TRP A 113 12.59 -1.28 6.01
CA TRP A 113 12.71 -2.73 6.00
C TRP A 113 11.58 -3.37 6.81
N LEU A 114 11.12 -4.55 6.40
CA LEU A 114 10.17 -5.33 7.19
C LEU A 114 10.89 -5.99 8.36
N ASP A 115 10.57 -5.56 9.56
CA ASP A 115 10.81 -6.31 10.79
C ASP A 115 9.45 -6.59 11.45
N VAL A 116 9.06 -7.87 11.49
CA VAL A 116 7.73 -8.27 12.01
C VAL A 116 7.61 -8.04 13.52
N GLU A 117 8.74 -7.83 14.20
CA GLU A 117 8.79 -7.56 15.65
C GLU A 117 9.13 -6.11 15.98
N PHE A 118 9.29 -5.24 14.97
CA PHE A 118 9.73 -3.86 15.17
C PHE A 118 8.92 -3.12 16.22
N TYR A 119 7.59 -3.20 16.15
CA TYR A 119 6.69 -2.50 17.07
C TYR A 119 6.65 -3.06 18.50
N LYS A 120 7.38 -4.13 18.78
CA LYS A 120 7.65 -4.62 20.15
C LYS A 120 8.96 -4.05 20.72
N LYS A 121 9.74 -3.32 19.93
CA LYS A 121 11.05 -2.80 20.29
C LYS A 121 10.97 -1.34 20.75
N PRO A 122 11.81 -0.88 21.69
CA PRO A 122 11.77 0.50 22.21
C PRO A 122 11.93 1.60 21.14
N ASN A 123 12.62 1.28 20.04
CA ASN A 123 12.83 2.24 18.95
C ASN A 123 11.57 2.53 18.12
N ALA A 124 10.56 1.67 18.20
CA ALA A 124 9.29 1.87 17.49
C ALA A 124 8.45 3.02 18.05
N GLU A 125 8.65 3.38 19.31
CA GLU A 125 7.91 4.46 19.99
C GLU A 125 8.50 5.85 19.71
N LYS A 126 9.58 5.96 18.96
CA LYS A 126 10.18 7.25 18.61
C LYS A 126 9.27 8.01 17.67
N ILE A 127 9.12 9.31 17.93
CA ILE A 127 8.47 10.24 17.02
C ILE A 127 9.24 10.22 15.69
N ASN A 128 8.53 10.13 14.57
CA ASN A 128 9.09 10.04 13.22
C ASN A 128 10.08 8.87 13.06
N THR A 129 9.72 7.70 13.56
CA THR A 129 10.56 6.51 13.40
C THR A 129 10.87 6.24 11.92
N GLN A 130 12.12 5.88 11.64
CA GLN A 130 12.60 5.55 10.28
C GLN A 130 12.57 4.05 10.01
N GLY A 131 11.91 3.28 10.91
CA GLY A 131 11.91 1.83 10.82
C GLY A 131 13.22 1.20 11.33
N PRO A 132 13.38 -0.11 11.13
CA PRO A 132 14.60 -0.84 11.49
C PRO A 132 15.70 -0.66 10.44
N ASP A 133 16.97 -0.73 10.88
CA ASP A 133 18.13 -0.71 9.97
C ASP A 133 18.24 -1.98 9.13
N VAL A 134 17.71 -3.09 9.64
CA VAL A 134 17.76 -4.43 9.00
C VAL A 134 16.40 -5.10 9.13
N GLY A 135 15.94 -5.74 8.07
CA GLY A 135 14.71 -6.51 8.07
C GLY A 135 14.82 -7.79 8.89
N PHE A 136 13.71 -8.20 9.49
CA PHE A 136 13.59 -9.46 10.18
C PHE A 136 12.22 -10.10 9.92
N ASN A 137 12.23 -11.24 9.24
CA ASN A 137 11.05 -12.06 9.00
C ASN A 137 11.40 -13.55 9.21
N PRO A 138 10.99 -14.17 10.32
CA PRO A 138 11.32 -15.58 10.59
C PRO A 138 10.66 -16.56 9.61
N TYR A 139 9.62 -16.13 8.90
CA TYR A 139 8.94 -16.91 7.85
C TYR A 139 9.65 -16.82 6.50
N ASN A 140 10.56 -15.85 6.34
CA ASN A 140 11.40 -15.67 5.15
C ASN A 140 12.83 -15.23 5.56
N PRO A 141 13.59 -16.08 6.27
CA PRO A 141 14.86 -15.67 6.92
C PRO A 141 16.01 -15.43 5.94
N TYR A 142 15.85 -15.83 4.68
CA TYR A 142 16.91 -15.74 3.67
C TYR A 142 16.78 -14.50 2.78
N GLN A 143 15.73 -13.70 2.96
CA GLN A 143 15.47 -12.54 2.12
C GLN A 143 15.12 -11.31 2.94
N GLN A 144 15.77 -10.20 2.63
CA GLN A 144 15.38 -8.90 3.15
C GLN A 144 14.16 -8.38 2.37
N GLU A 145 13.16 -7.89 3.07
CA GLU A 145 11.92 -7.39 2.49
C GLU A 145 11.70 -5.92 2.84
N LYS A 146 11.24 -5.13 1.88
CA LYS A 146 10.75 -3.78 2.11
C LYS A 146 9.26 -3.81 2.42
N ILE A 147 8.80 -2.86 3.25
CA ILE A 147 7.39 -2.72 3.60
C ILE A 147 6.58 -2.28 2.38
N ILE A 148 5.42 -2.90 2.21
CA ILE A 148 4.34 -2.45 1.35
C ILE A 148 3.06 -2.29 2.15
N ARG A 149 2.26 -1.27 1.81
CA ARG A 149 1.04 -0.89 2.54
C ARG A 149 -0.16 -0.70 1.60
N GLY A 150 -1.37 -0.69 2.18
CA GLY A 150 -2.62 -0.30 1.51
C GLY A 150 -3.40 -1.42 0.86
N GLY A 151 -2.79 -2.55 0.54
CA GLY A 151 -3.46 -3.61 -0.22
C GLY A 151 -3.60 -3.28 -1.70
N SER A 152 -4.23 -4.19 -2.43
CA SER A 152 -4.40 -4.03 -3.87
C SER A 152 -5.75 -4.58 -4.34
N PHE A 153 -6.02 -4.45 -5.63
CA PHE A 153 -7.19 -5.03 -6.30
C PHE A 153 -7.29 -6.56 -6.18
N LEU A 154 -6.21 -7.24 -5.74
CA LEU A 154 -6.20 -8.68 -5.47
C LEU A 154 -6.53 -9.04 -4.01
N CYS A 155 -6.64 -8.07 -3.12
CA CYS A 155 -6.90 -8.31 -1.70
C CYS A 155 -8.37 -8.55 -1.41
N ASN A 156 -8.65 -9.52 -0.55
CA ASN A 156 -9.96 -9.73 0.06
C ASN A 156 -9.80 -10.17 1.53
N ASP A 157 -10.91 -10.26 2.27
CA ASP A 157 -10.90 -10.64 3.68
C ASP A 157 -10.31 -12.03 3.94
N GLY A 158 -10.55 -12.97 3.04
CA GLY A 158 -10.12 -14.36 3.19
C GLY A 158 -8.66 -14.60 2.84
N TYR A 159 -8.02 -13.69 2.10
CA TYR A 159 -6.66 -13.87 1.62
C TYR A 159 -5.63 -12.93 2.26
N CYS A 160 -5.77 -11.62 2.11
CA CYS A 160 -4.74 -10.71 2.61
C CYS A 160 -5.26 -9.56 3.49
N SER A 161 -6.51 -9.13 3.33
CA SER A 161 -7.10 -7.96 4.00
C SER A 161 -6.18 -6.73 4.04
N GLY A 162 -5.36 -6.55 2.99
CA GLY A 162 -4.28 -5.55 2.91
C GLY A 162 -4.75 -4.11 3.00
N TYR A 163 -6.00 -3.87 2.69
CA TYR A 163 -6.67 -2.57 2.73
C TYR A 163 -6.98 -2.06 4.17
N ARG A 164 -6.61 -2.79 5.23
CA ARG A 164 -6.71 -2.31 6.62
C ARG A 164 -5.54 -1.39 6.95
N ASN A 165 -5.80 -0.30 7.68
CA ASN A 165 -4.78 0.66 8.09
C ASN A 165 -3.56 0.02 8.75
N ALA A 166 -3.77 -0.94 9.65
CA ALA A 166 -2.69 -1.59 10.39
C ALA A 166 -2.04 -2.78 9.65
N ARG A 167 -2.51 -3.15 8.44
CA ARG A 167 -1.96 -4.31 7.75
C ARG A 167 -0.59 -3.99 7.15
N ARG A 168 0.41 -4.75 7.57
CA ARG A 168 1.79 -4.72 7.11
C ARG A 168 2.05 -5.90 6.19
N MET A 169 2.82 -5.71 5.15
CA MET A 169 3.31 -6.79 4.30
C MET A 169 4.70 -6.45 3.79
N GLY A 170 5.50 -7.46 3.48
CA GLY A 170 6.82 -7.30 2.88
C GLY A 170 6.84 -7.80 1.46
N SER A 171 7.76 -7.26 0.69
CA SER A 171 8.13 -7.77 -0.63
C SER A 171 9.62 -7.55 -0.87
N SER A 172 10.22 -8.43 -1.68
CA SER A 172 11.62 -8.27 -2.09
C SER A 172 11.81 -6.97 -2.85
N PRO A 173 12.85 -6.16 -2.55
CA PRO A 173 13.05 -4.85 -3.16
C PRO A 173 13.26 -4.89 -4.69
N ASP A 174 13.71 -5.99 -5.24
CA ASP A 174 13.92 -6.22 -6.67
C ASP A 174 12.67 -6.72 -7.42
N THR A 175 11.54 -6.90 -6.72
CA THR A 175 10.33 -7.46 -7.28
C THR A 175 9.40 -6.37 -7.84
N GLY A 176 9.08 -6.45 -9.13
CA GLY A 176 8.06 -5.62 -9.77
C GLY A 176 6.76 -6.39 -10.04
N LEU A 177 5.72 -6.13 -9.26
CA LEU A 177 4.41 -6.79 -9.39
C LEU A 177 3.39 -5.89 -10.12
N ASN A 178 2.41 -6.52 -10.78
CA ASN A 178 1.32 -5.81 -11.47
C ASN A 178 0.31 -5.13 -10.52
N HIS A 179 0.50 -5.27 -9.23
CA HIS A 179 -0.36 -4.73 -8.19
C HIS A 179 0.42 -4.02 -7.08
N THR A 180 1.67 -3.60 -7.38
CA THR A 180 2.53 -2.84 -6.46
C THR A 180 3.06 -1.60 -7.17
N GLY A 181 2.84 -0.45 -6.55
CA GLY A 181 3.27 0.86 -6.99
C GLY A 181 3.85 1.65 -5.81
N PHE A 182 3.76 2.97 -5.83
CA PHE A 182 4.25 3.84 -4.76
C PHE A 182 3.61 5.22 -4.77
N ARG A 183 3.78 5.95 -3.69
CA ARG A 183 3.58 7.40 -3.59
C ARG A 183 4.79 8.08 -3.01
N CYS A 184 4.98 9.36 -3.32
CA CYS A 184 6.07 10.17 -2.79
C CYS A 184 5.58 11.10 -1.69
N VAL A 185 6.48 11.40 -0.75
CA VAL A 185 6.33 12.47 0.24
C VAL A 185 7.46 13.48 0.11
N LYS A 186 7.23 14.72 0.55
CA LYS A 186 8.22 15.78 0.60
C LYS A 186 8.32 16.32 2.02
N ASN A 187 9.53 16.54 2.51
CA ASN A 187 9.73 17.21 3.78
C ASN A 187 9.26 18.67 3.66
N ILE A 188 8.62 19.17 4.71
CA ILE A 188 8.32 20.60 4.85
C ILE A 188 9.61 21.27 5.31
N GLU A 189 10.05 22.29 4.59
CA GLU A 189 11.17 23.15 4.99
C GLU A 189 10.74 24.10 6.10
#